data_d2e07a2e74e11cfdb663d8bd787fd535
#
_entry.id   d2e07a2e74e11cfdb663d8bd787fd535
#
_cell.length_a   1.000
_cell.length_b   1.000
_cell.length_c   1.000
_cell.angle_alpha   90.00
_cell.angle_beta   90.00
_cell.angle_gamma   90.00
#
_symmetry.space_group_name_H-M   'P 1'
#
loop_
_entity.id
_entity.type
_entity.pdbx_description
1 polymer ?
#
loop_
_entity_poly.entity_id
_entity_poly.type
_entity_poly.pdbx_seq_one_letter_code
_entity_poly.pdbx_strand_id
1 'polypeptide(L)'
;AGVTLNQMLKIPANAGGTVGRITAPPTGKVDWNTFTPGKRSASELLRPSGGLENLLNQRNITLDGIHSTTLDRIGTVLADALDKKMSPAEVVPLVAQLVNDPQRALTIAQTEMSVALNLAARDTYQTAGVDMVSWVLGAEGCEDCQQNADESPISIDEVFGSGDTEPPAHPNCYCSLESATNSQ
;
A
#
# COMPACT_ATOMS: atom_id res chain seq x y z
N ALA A 1 -1.06 3.73 22.62
CA ALA A 1 0.19 3.47 21.92
C ALA A 1 -0.18 3.36 20.44
N GLY A 2 0.23 4.36 19.62
CA GLY A 2 -0.07 4.36 18.19
C GLY A 2 0.69 3.22 17.50
N VAL A 3 -0.01 2.47 16.67
CA VAL A 3 0.61 1.48 15.78
C VAL A 3 1.34 2.25 14.69
N THR A 4 2.62 1.97 14.47
CA THR A 4 3.38 2.60 13.38
C THR A 4 2.98 2.00 12.04
N LEU A 5 3.20 2.73 10.94
CA LEU A 5 2.96 2.22 9.57
C LEU A 5 3.65 0.87 9.35
N ASN A 6 4.87 0.71 9.84
CA ASN A 6 5.63 -0.53 9.79
C ASN A 6 4.98 -1.68 10.58
N GLN A 7 4.23 -1.37 11.65
CA GLN A 7 3.50 -2.38 12.41
C GLN A 7 2.18 -2.75 11.71
N MET A 8 1.52 -1.77 11.08
CA MET A 8 0.28 -2.01 10.32
C MET A 8 0.52 -2.87 9.08
N LEU A 9 1.65 -2.66 8.40
CA LEU A 9 1.97 -3.33 7.15
C LEU A 9 3.03 -4.43 7.33
N LYS A 10 3.39 -4.77 8.59
CA LYS A 10 4.50 -5.68 8.90
C LYS A 10 5.81 -5.34 8.16
N ILE A 11 6.00 -4.05 7.81
CA ILE A 11 7.22 -3.57 7.17
C ILE A 11 8.29 -3.41 8.25
N PRO A 12 9.46 -4.04 8.15
CA PRO A 12 10.50 -3.90 9.17
C PRO A 12 11.08 -2.48 9.19
N ALA A 13 11.44 -2.01 10.39
CA ALA A 13 11.93 -0.66 10.65
C ALA A 13 13.18 -0.24 9.84
N ASN A 14 13.86 -1.17 9.18
CA ASN A 14 15.11 -0.95 8.46
C ASN A 14 14.96 -0.81 6.94
N ALA A 15 13.74 -0.86 6.39
CA ALA A 15 13.53 -0.57 4.98
C ALA A 15 13.62 0.95 4.79
N GLY A 16 14.79 1.48 4.49
CA GLY A 16 15.00 2.90 4.22
C GLY A 16 14.14 3.34 3.03
N GLY A 17 13.00 4.00 3.30
CA GLY A 17 12.17 4.69 2.31
C GLY A 17 11.52 3.83 1.21
N THR A 18 11.82 2.58 1.11
CA THR A 18 11.30 1.63 0.11
C THR A 18 10.34 0.68 0.76
N VAL A 19 9.20 0.53 0.16
CA VAL A 19 8.11 -0.32 0.58
C VAL A 19 8.44 -1.77 0.24
N GLY A 20 8.08 -2.63 1.13
CA GLY A 20 8.18 -4.05 0.95
C GLY A 20 9.44 -4.66 1.55
N ARG A 21 9.27 -5.56 2.49
CA ARG A 21 10.31 -6.47 2.88
C ARG A 21 10.40 -7.55 1.81
N ILE A 22 11.39 -7.41 0.97
CA ILE A 22 11.81 -8.51 0.12
C ILE A 22 12.53 -9.51 1.04
N THR A 23 11.86 -10.57 1.44
CA THR A 23 12.34 -11.46 2.51
C THR A 23 13.30 -12.52 2.05
N ALA A 24 13.32 -12.90 0.81
CA ALA A 24 14.31 -13.79 0.18
C ALA A 24 14.01 -13.85 -1.33
N PRO A 25 15.00 -14.07 -2.18
CA PRO A 25 14.73 -14.28 -3.60
C PRO A 25 13.86 -15.54 -3.75
N PRO A 26 12.70 -15.42 -4.42
CA PRO A 26 11.75 -16.52 -4.52
C PRO A 26 12.27 -17.74 -5.28
N THR A 27 13.30 -17.59 -6.09
CA THR A 27 13.84 -18.70 -6.90
C THR A 27 15.39 -18.69 -6.99
N GLY A 28 16.07 -17.93 -6.14
CA GLY A 28 17.53 -17.72 -6.26
C GLY A 28 17.95 -16.88 -7.46
N LYS A 29 17.00 -16.28 -8.18
CA LYS A 29 17.27 -15.47 -9.38
C LYS A 29 17.58 -14.01 -9.08
N VAL A 30 17.16 -13.48 -7.92
CA VAL A 30 17.34 -12.07 -7.55
C VAL A 30 18.54 -11.95 -6.60
N ASP A 31 19.54 -11.18 -6.99
CA ASP A 31 20.64 -10.80 -6.10
C ASP A 31 20.24 -9.56 -5.29
N TRP A 32 19.78 -9.78 -4.08
CA TRP A 32 19.30 -8.74 -3.19
C TRP A 32 20.38 -7.74 -2.74
N ASN A 33 21.68 -8.07 -2.89
CA ASN A 33 22.76 -7.18 -2.56
C ASN A 33 22.98 -6.10 -3.63
N THR A 34 22.61 -6.42 -4.86
CA THR A 34 22.75 -5.52 -6.02
C THR A 34 21.38 -5.00 -6.50
N PHE A 35 20.29 -5.50 -5.89
CA PHE A 35 18.93 -5.14 -6.29
C PHE A 35 18.63 -3.65 -6.02
N THR A 36 18.18 -2.97 -7.04
CA THR A 36 17.64 -1.62 -6.93
C THR A 36 16.11 -1.72 -6.85
N PRO A 37 15.48 -1.16 -5.80
CA PRO A 37 14.02 -1.17 -5.69
C PRO A 37 13.33 -0.57 -6.90
N GLY A 38 12.05 -0.93 -7.08
CA GLY A 38 11.21 -0.47 -8.17
C GLY A 38 11.24 1.04 -8.37
N LYS A 39 10.92 1.47 -9.57
CA LYS A 39 11.14 2.84 -10.07
C LYS A 39 10.36 3.91 -9.31
N ARG A 40 9.31 3.54 -8.56
CA ARG A 40 8.43 4.49 -7.87
C ARG A 40 8.27 4.12 -6.41
N SER A 41 8.58 5.07 -5.52
CA SER A 41 8.22 4.98 -4.12
C SER A 41 6.72 5.29 -3.92
N ALA A 42 6.17 4.89 -2.77
CA ALA A 42 4.78 5.21 -2.44
C ALA A 42 4.50 6.73 -2.44
N SER A 43 5.45 7.54 -2.00
CA SER A 43 5.34 9.00 -2.05
C SER A 43 5.36 9.55 -3.47
N GLU A 44 6.12 8.95 -4.38
CA GLU A 44 6.15 9.35 -5.80
C GLU A 44 4.85 9.03 -6.54
N LEU A 45 4.07 8.05 -6.10
CA LEU A 45 2.74 7.77 -6.64
C LEU A 45 1.72 8.85 -6.27
N LEU A 46 1.85 9.45 -5.09
CA LEU A 46 0.92 10.42 -4.53
C LEU A 46 1.24 11.88 -4.90
N ARG A 47 2.51 12.20 -5.17
CA ARG A 47 2.97 13.60 -5.41
C ARG A 47 2.47 14.27 -6.69
N PRO A 48 2.35 13.59 -7.85
CA PRO A 48 1.87 14.25 -9.05
C PRO A 48 0.47 14.81 -8.88
N SER A 49 0.15 15.91 -9.54
CA SER A 49 -1.22 16.40 -9.64
C SER A 49 -2.12 15.29 -10.22
N GLY A 50 -3.22 15.02 -9.56
CA GLY A 50 -4.09 13.87 -9.87
C GLY A 50 -3.54 12.51 -9.43
N GLY A 51 -2.38 12.43 -8.76
CA GLY A 51 -1.81 11.16 -8.32
C GLY A 51 -2.74 10.37 -7.41
N LEU A 52 -3.24 11.02 -6.35
CA LEU A 52 -4.23 10.41 -5.45
C LEU A 52 -5.54 10.07 -6.17
N GLU A 53 -6.05 10.97 -6.99
CA GLU A 53 -7.28 10.75 -7.76
C GLU A 53 -7.15 9.57 -8.73
N ASN A 54 -5.99 9.42 -9.38
CA ASN A 54 -5.72 8.27 -10.24
C ASN A 54 -5.70 6.94 -9.47
N LEU A 55 -5.11 6.92 -8.28
CA LEU A 55 -5.10 5.72 -7.43
C LEU A 55 -6.53 5.33 -7.00
N LEU A 56 -7.34 6.30 -6.62
CA LEU A 56 -8.75 6.11 -6.26
C LEU A 56 -9.56 5.57 -7.44
N ASN A 57 -9.40 6.17 -8.63
CA ASN A 57 -10.14 5.79 -9.83
C ASN A 57 -9.80 4.36 -10.29
N GLN A 58 -8.56 3.92 -10.14
CA GLN A 58 -8.15 2.55 -10.47
C GLN A 58 -8.87 1.50 -9.63
N ARG A 59 -9.37 1.89 -8.45
CA ARG A 59 -10.06 1.01 -7.50
C ARG A 59 -11.54 1.28 -7.38
N ASN A 60 -12.12 2.07 -8.30
CA ASN A 60 -13.52 2.52 -8.25
C ASN A 60 -13.92 3.17 -6.89
N ILE A 61 -12.94 3.74 -6.18
CA ILE A 61 -13.20 4.48 -4.94
C ILE A 61 -13.48 5.92 -5.30
N THR A 62 -14.66 6.40 -4.96
CA THR A 62 -15.04 7.81 -5.11
C THR A 62 -15.02 8.50 -3.77
N LEU A 63 -14.31 9.61 -3.68
CA LEU A 63 -14.40 10.54 -2.55
C LEU A 63 -15.40 11.65 -2.89
N ASP A 64 -16.69 11.32 -2.83
CA ASP A 64 -17.77 12.25 -3.15
C ASP A 64 -17.65 13.57 -2.37
N GLY A 65 -17.78 14.67 -3.10
CA GLY A 65 -17.76 16.02 -2.53
C GLY A 65 -16.37 16.56 -2.15
N ILE A 66 -15.29 15.94 -2.59
CA ILE A 66 -13.93 16.50 -2.48
C ILE A 66 -13.48 16.98 -3.85
N HIS A 67 -13.12 18.26 -3.94
CA HIS A 67 -12.60 18.84 -5.18
C HIS A 67 -11.18 18.32 -5.48
N SER A 68 -10.82 18.21 -6.78
CA SER A 68 -9.52 17.74 -7.23
C SER A 68 -8.33 18.47 -6.59
N THR A 69 -8.44 19.79 -6.41
CA THR A 69 -7.41 20.59 -5.70
C THR A 69 -7.23 20.19 -4.25
N THR A 70 -8.28 19.70 -3.59
CA THR A 70 -8.19 19.17 -2.22
C THR A 70 -7.56 17.79 -2.23
N LEU A 71 -7.87 16.95 -3.22
CA LEU A 71 -7.23 15.65 -3.41
C LEU A 71 -5.73 15.80 -3.66
N ASP A 72 -5.30 16.75 -4.49
CA ASP A 72 -3.88 17.05 -4.70
C ASP A 72 -3.15 17.46 -3.41
N ARG A 73 -3.82 18.26 -2.57
CA ARG A 73 -3.26 18.65 -1.26
C ARG A 73 -3.18 17.47 -0.30
N ILE A 74 -4.19 16.61 -0.28
CA ILE A 74 -4.16 15.38 0.51
C ILE A 74 -3.04 14.48 0.02
N GLY A 75 -2.92 14.25 -1.30
CA GLY A 75 -1.84 13.47 -1.88
C GLY A 75 -0.44 13.98 -1.49
N THR A 76 -0.25 15.29 -1.49
CA THR A 76 1.01 15.90 -1.02
C THR A 76 1.27 15.65 0.46
N VAL A 77 0.26 15.80 1.32
CA VAL A 77 0.38 15.53 2.77
C VAL A 77 0.72 14.06 3.02
N LEU A 78 0.06 13.14 2.31
CA LEU A 78 0.32 11.71 2.44
C LEU A 78 1.72 11.32 1.94
N ALA A 79 2.16 11.90 0.81
CA ALA A 79 3.50 11.69 0.29
C ALA A 79 4.59 12.16 1.27
N ASP A 80 4.43 13.36 1.83
CA ASP A 80 5.34 13.89 2.84
C ASP A 80 5.36 13.06 4.13
N ALA A 81 4.21 12.54 4.51
CA ALA A 81 4.08 11.65 5.66
C ALA A 81 4.84 10.32 5.45
N LEU A 82 4.71 9.74 4.27
CA LEU A 82 5.44 8.53 3.90
C LEU A 82 6.96 8.75 3.90
N ASP A 83 7.44 9.84 3.31
CA ASP A 83 8.87 10.20 3.31
C ASP A 83 9.43 10.43 4.73
N LYS A 84 8.61 11.02 5.60
CA LYS A 84 8.95 11.26 7.01
C LYS A 84 8.69 10.04 7.91
N LYS A 85 8.18 8.94 7.35
CA LYS A 85 7.82 7.70 8.09
C LYS A 85 6.81 7.96 9.23
N MET A 86 5.88 8.87 9.01
CA MET A 86 4.83 9.18 9.97
C MET A 86 3.82 8.03 10.07
N SER A 87 3.29 7.82 11.26
CA SER A 87 2.18 6.89 11.47
C SER A 87 0.86 7.51 10.97
N PRO A 88 -0.15 6.69 10.61
CA PRO A 88 -1.47 7.22 10.26
C PRO A 88 -2.06 8.14 11.33
N ALA A 89 -1.83 7.85 12.62
CA ALA A 89 -2.31 8.67 13.72
C ALA A 89 -1.72 10.10 13.72
N GLU A 90 -0.48 10.25 13.25
CA GLU A 90 0.17 11.56 13.10
C GLU A 90 -0.29 12.30 11.84
N VAL A 91 -0.78 11.57 10.83
CA VAL A 91 -1.25 12.12 9.55
C VAL A 91 -2.70 12.60 9.64
N VAL A 92 -3.54 11.91 10.42
CA VAL A 92 -4.98 12.23 10.55
C VAL A 92 -5.24 13.71 10.82
N PRO A 93 -4.59 14.39 11.80
CA PRO A 93 -4.86 15.81 12.04
C PRO A 93 -4.48 16.72 10.87
N LEU A 94 -3.50 16.31 10.03
CA LEU A 94 -3.11 17.07 8.84
C LEU A 94 -4.16 16.96 7.75
N VAL A 95 -4.66 15.75 7.50
CA VAL A 95 -5.74 15.50 6.52
C VAL A 95 -7.05 16.10 7.02
N ALA A 96 -7.35 16.04 8.33
CA ALA A 96 -8.57 16.61 8.92
C ALA A 96 -8.70 18.12 8.67
N GLN A 97 -7.60 18.86 8.63
CA GLN A 97 -7.61 20.28 8.27
C GLN A 97 -8.06 20.53 6.83
N LEU A 98 -7.92 19.55 5.94
CA LEU A 98 -8.30 19.66 4.52
C LEU A 98 -9.74 19.21 4.26
N VAL A 99 -10.22 18.21 4.99
CA VAL A 99 -11.57 17.62 4.79
C VAL A 99 -12.58 18.04 5.86
N ASN A 100 -12.15 18.70 6.93
CA ASN A 100 -12.94 19.18 8.06
C ASN A 100 -13.80 18.09 8.74
N ASP A 101 -13.30 16.84 8.71
CA ASP A 101 -13.95 15.67 9.30
C ASP A 101 -12.86 14.68 9.76
N PRO A 102 -12.66 14.51 11.08
CA PRO A 102 -11.62 13.64 11.62
C PRO A 102 -11.81 12.16 11.28
N GLN A 103 -13.04 11.66 11.21
CA GLN A 103 -13.30 10.27 10.88
C GLN A 103 -13.00 9.99 9.40
N ARG A 104 -13.43 10.90 8.53
CA ARG A 104 -13.13 10.82 7.10
C ARG A 104 -11.61 10.96 6.85
N ALA A 105 -10.94 11.85 7.60
CA ALA A 105 -9.49 12.00 7.51
C ALA A 105 -8.75 10.74 7.92
N LEU A 106 -9.21 10.03 8.94
CA LEU A 106 -8.67 8.75 9.37
C LEU A 106 -8.79 7.71 8.25
N THR A 107 -10.00 7.55 7.71
CA THR A 107 -10.26 6.61 6.61
C THR A 107 -9.37 6.90 5.39
N ILE A 108 -9.29 8.16 4.96
CA ILE A 108 -8.44 8.57 3.84
C ILE A 108 -6.97 8.26 4.13
N ALA A 109 -6.45 8.69 5.29
CA ALA A 109 -5.04 8.49 5.61
C ALA A 109 -4.66 7.00 5.63
N GLN A 110 -5.47 6.16 6.25
CA GLN A 110 -5.21 4.72 6.34
C GLN A 110 -5.32 4.04 4.99
N THR A 111 -6.40 4.26 4.26
CA THR A 111 -6.68 3.59 3.00
C THR A 111 -5.66 4.00 1.93
N GLU A 112 -5.45 5.29 1.74
CA GLU A 112 -4.62 5.78 0.63
C GLU A 112 -3.12 5.56 0.85
N MET A 113 -2.66 5.61 2.09
CA MET A 113 -1.29 5.21 2.40
C MET A 113 -1.10 3.70 2.17
N SER A 114 -2.08 2.86 2.53
CA SER A 114 -2.05 1.43 2.25
C SER A 114 -2.02 1.15 0.75
N VAL A 115 -2.87 1.81 -0.05
CA VAL A 115 -2.87 1.72 -1.53
C VAL A 115 -1.49 2.04 -2.10
N ALA A 116 -0.95 3.21 -1.78
CA ALA A 116 0.33 3.65 -2.31
C ALA A 116 1.48 2.70 -1.93
N LEU A 117 1.47 2.20 -0.69
CA LEU A 117 2.48 1.26 -0.21
C LEU A 117 2.42 -0.09 -0.92
N ASN A 118 1.24 -0.68 -1.07
CA ASN A 118 1.10 -1.99 -1.71
C ASN A 118 1.35 -1.93 -3.22
N LEU A 119 0.93 -0.85 -3.90
CA LEU A 119 1.29 -0.62 -5.31
C LEU A 119 2.81 -0.50 -5.51
N ALA A 120 3.50 0.27 -4.65
CA ALA A 120 4.96 0.39 -4.71
C ALA A 120 5.66 -0.95 -4.39
N ALA A 121 5.10 -1.74 -3.47
CA ALA A 121 5.60 -3.08 -3.19
C ALA A 121 5.48 -3.99 -4.42
N ARG A 122 4.29 -4.01 -5.07
CA ARG A 122 4.08 -4.79 -6.29
C ARG A 122 5.00 -4.38 -7.43
N ASP A 123 5.15 -3.07 -7.70
CA ASP A 123 6.10 -2.53 -8.70
C ASP A 123 7.54 -2.98 -8.39
N THR A 124 7.92 -3.00 -7.11
CA THR A 124 9.21 -3.50 -6.66
C THR A 124 9.37 -4.99 -6.91
N TYR A 125 8.37 -5.80 -6.59
CA TYR A 125 8.39 -7.25 -6.82
C TYR A 125 8.46 -7.59 -8.30
N GLN A 126 7.68 -6.92 -9.14
CA GLN A 126 7.74 -7.08 -10.60
C GLN A 126 9.12 -6.73 -11.16
N THR A 127 9.72 -5.61 -10.70
CA THR A 127 11.07 -5.20 -11.10
C THR A 127 12.13 -6.21 -10.66
N ALA A 128 11.92 -6.85 -9.50
CA ALA A 128 12.79 -7.89 -8.96
C ALA A 128 12.64 -9.25 -9.66
N GLY A 129 11.65 -9.42 -10.52
CA GLY A 129 11.32 -10.69 -11.16
C GLY A 129 10.74 -11.72 -10.19
N VAL A 130 9.97 -11.24 -9.20
CA VAL A 130 9.19 -12.09 -8.30
C VAL A 130 8.02 -12.66 -9.09
N ASP A 131 7.86 -13.98 -9.07
CA ASP A 131 6.82 -14.68 -9.83
C ASP A 131 5.50 -14.82 -9.04
N MET A 132 5.57 -14.85 -7.70
CA MET A 132 4.43 -15.15 -6.82
C MET A 132 4.29 -14.13 -5.69
N VAL A 133 3.04 -13.83 -5.34
CA VAL A 133 2.69 -12.92 -4.24
C VAL A 133 1.62 -13.53 -3.34
N SER A 134 1.63 -13.12 -2.08
CA SER A 134 0.64 -13.52 -1.08
C SER A 134 -0.07 -12.31 -0.48
N TRP A 135 -1.37 -12.45 -0.27
CA TRP A 135 -2.18 -11.52 0.51
C TRP A 135 -2.02 -11.83 1.99
N VAL A 136 -1.46 -10.91 2.74
CA VAL A 136 -1.23 -11.06 4.18
C VAL A 136 -2.29 -10.29 4.94
N LEU A 137 -3.04 -11.02 5.78
CA LEU A 137 -4.11 -10.45 6.58
C LEU A 137 -3.58 -9.44 7.60
N GLY A 138 -4.27 -8.30 7.69
CA GLY A 138 -4.16 -7.38 8.81
C GLY A 138 -4.93 -7.85 10.05
N ALA A 139 -5.01 -6.99 11.08
CA ALA A 139 -5.63 -7.34 12.36
C ALA A 139 -7.16 -7.61 12.27
N GLU A 140 -7.83 -7.06 11.27
CA GLU A 140 -9.28 -7.13 11.09
C GLU A 140 -9.61 -7.54 9.64
N GLY A 141 -9.16 -8.73 9.23
CA GLY A 141 -9.45 -9.27 7.90
C GLY A 141 -10.95 -9.53 7.72
N CYS A 142 -11.58 -8.93 6.70
CA CYS A 142 -12.95 -9.24 6.30
C CYS A 142 -12.99 -10.55 5.49
N GLU A 143 -14.18 -10.97 5.08
CA GLU A 143 -14.39 -12.22 4.33
C GLU A 143 -13.62 -12.20 2.99
N ASP A 144 -13.68 -11.10 2.22
CA ASP A 144 -12.93 -10.96 0.95
C ASP A 144 -11.40 -11.02 1.18
N CYS A 145 -10.91 -10.37 2.24
CA CYS A 145 -9.49 -10.43 2.60
C CYS A 145 -9.07 -11.85 3.02
N GLN A 146 -9.94 -12.57 3.73
CA GLN A 146 -9.68 -13.96 4.13
C GLN A 146 -9.63 -14.85 2.90
N GLN A 147 -10.59 -14.70 1.96
CA GLN A 147 -10.59 -15.44 0.71
C GLN A 147 -9.29 -15.21 -0.08
N ASN A 148 -8.86 -13.96 -0.25
CA ASN A 148 -7.61 -13.63 -0.94
C ASN A 148 -6.38 -14.25 -0.26
N ALA A 149 -6.39 -14.29 1.08
CA ALA A 149 -5.31 -14.93 1.84
C ALA A 149 -5.30 -16.46 1.68
N ASP A 150 -6.49 -17.08 1.64
CA ASP A 150 -6.64 -18.53 1.48
C ASP A 150 -6.25 -19.00 0.07
N GLU A 151 -6.45 -18.15 -0.96
CA GLU A 151 -6.02 -18.39 -2.34
C GLU A 151 -4.52 -18.17 -2.55
N SER A 152 -3.84 -17.51 -1.60
CA SER A 152 -2.41 -17.17 -1.70
C SER A 152 -1.51 -18.42 -1.53
N PRO A 153 -0.36 -18.48 -2.23
CA PRO A 153 0.15 -17.48 -3.16
C PRO A 153 -0.42 -17.62 -4.57
N ILE A 154 -0.56 -16.50 -5.27
CA ILE A 154 -0.94 -16.45 -6.69
C ILE A 154 0.21 -15.90 -7.55
N SER A 155 0.12 -16.04 -8.89
CA SER A 155 1.04 -15.35 -9.80
C SER A 155 0.90 -13.84 -9.65
N ILE A 156 2.03 -13.12 -9.70
CA ILE A 156 2.02 -11.65 -9.64
C ILE A 156 1.25 -11.00 -10.81
N ASP A 157 1.04 -11.74 -11.90
CA ASP A 157 0.30 -11.29 -13.08
C ASP A 157 -1.21 -11.64 -13.01
N GLU A 158 -1.64 -12.35 -11.96
CA GLU A 158 -3.04 -12.71 -11.71
C GLU A 158 -3.71 -11.71 -10.74
N VAL A 159 -5.02 -11.87 -10.59
CA VAL A 159 -5.86 -11.14 -9.62
C VAL A 159 -6.35 -12.10 -8.54
N PHE A 160 -6.50 -11.62 -7.31
CA PHE A 160 -7.12 -12.37 -6.23
C PHE A 160 -8.64 -12.53 -6.45
N GLY A 161 -9.27 -13.40 -5.71
CA GLY A 161 -10.70 -13.69 -5.84
C GLY A 161 -11.62 -12.48 -5.66
N SER A 162 -11.20 -11.44 -4.94
CA SER A 162 -11.88 -10.15 -4.86
C SER A 162 -11.84 -9.34 -6.16
N GLY A 163 -10.96 -9.71 -7.11
CA GLY A 163 -10.69 -8.95 -8.33
C GLY A 163 -9.59 -7.91 -8.20
N ASP A 164 -8.98 -7.80 -7.01
CA ASP A 164 -7.86 -6.89 -6.75
C ASP A 164 -6.50 -7.54 -7.08
N THR A 165 -5.53 -6.73 -7.47
CA THR A 165 -4.15 -7.18 -7.72
C THR A 165 -3.25 -7.10 -6.49
N GLU A 166 -3.62 -6.26 -5.53
CA GLU A 166 -2.95 -6.04 -4.24
C GLU A 166 -3.91 -5.40 -3.22
N PRO A 167 -3.61 -5.48 -1.90
CA PRO A 167 -4.36 -4.75 -0.89
C PRO A 167 -4.31 -3.22 -1.08
N PRO A 168 -5.28 -2.49 -0.57
CA PRO A 168 -6.47 -2.91 0.17
C PRO A 168 -7.65 -3.28 -0.74
N ALA A 169 -8.49 -4.24 -0.37
CA ALA A 169 -9.73 -4.55 -1.09
C ALA A 169 -10.88 -3.57 -0.75
N HIS A 170 -10.79 -2.85 0.37
CA HIS A 170 -11.84 -1.94 0.86
C HIS A 170 -11.24 -0.83 1.75
N PRO A 171 -11.97 0.26 2.01
CA PRO A 171 -11.54 1.29 2.96
C PRO A 171 -11.24 0.69 4.36
N ASN A 172 -10.21 1.23 5.01
CA ASN A 172 -9.71 0.77 6.31
C ASN A 172 -9.18 -0.69 6.32
N CYS A 173 -8.82 -1.25 5.18
CA CYS A 173 -8.14 -2.54 5.11
C CYS A 173 -6.69 -2.41 5.59
N TYR A 174 -6.26 -3.34 6.44
CA TYR A 174 -4.90 -3.40 7.02
C TYR A 174 -4.04 -4.52 6.43
N CYS A 175 -4.47 -5.11 5.32
CA CYS A 175 -3.75 -6.18 4.64
C CYS A 175 -2.53 -5.63 3.88
N SER A 176 -1.57 -6.50 3.63
CA SER A 176 -0.36 -6.19 2.87
C SER A 176 -0.07 -7.24 1.82
N LEU A 177 0.65 -6.85 0.76
CA LEU A 177 1.20 -7.75 -0.24
C LEU A 177 2.60 -8.18 0.18
N GLU A 178 2.90 -9.46 0.13
CA GLU A 178 4.24 -10.00 0.34
C GLU A 178 4.68 -10.85 -0.85
N SER A 179 6.00 -10.87 -1.13
CA SER A 179 6.56 -11.80 -2.10
C SER A 179 6.49 -13.23 -1.58
N ALA A 180 6.16 -14.18 -2.43
CA ALA A 180 6.11 -15.59 -2.10
C ALA A 180 7.00 -16.43 -3.02
N THR A 181 7.36 -17.62 -2.52
CA THR A 181 8.04 -18.64 -3.33
C THR A 181 7.03 -19.71 -3.71
N ASN A 182 7.18 -20.29 -4.91
CA ASN A 182 6.49 -21.54 -5.22
C ASN A 182 6.95 -22.61 -4.21
N SER A 183 6.07 -22.96 -3.27
CA SER A 183 6.27 -24.17 -2.47
C SER A 183 6.05 -25.37 -3.39
N GLN A 184 7.13 -25.97 -3.87
CA GLN A 184 7.08 -27.29 -4.51
C GLN A 184 7.04 -28.37 -3.45
#